data_f4a9fa8e3299cedc4dabff2472a06e7a
#
_entry.id   f4a9fa8e3299cedc4dabff2472a06e7a
#
_cell.length_a   1.000
_cell.length_b   1.000
_cell.length_c   1.000
_cell.angle_alpha   90.00
_cell.angle_beta   90.00
_cell.angle_gamma   90.00
#
_symmetry.space_group_name_H-M   'P 1'
#
loop_
_entity.id
_entity.type
_entity.pdbx_description
1 polymer ?
#
loop_
_entity_poly.entity_id
_entity_poly.type
_entity_poly.pdbx_seq_one_letter_code
_entity_poly.pdbx_strand_id
1 'polypeptide(L)'
;DRSVSFCIISSLIAVIAPLLLMFGLRYGVVSQLQQDLARDPRNLEIRMVSSGHYSAEWIAALQQKSEVGFAIGQTRSLNTQADLLKDMSHFIENAEVIPTALGDPLLGALQLGGEDEVILSSEAARRLAVREGDTIRLRVMRQLDTRREWGERTLTVGAILVPTYFNRPALFVQQSLLLALESFRDGYRIPMLG
;
A
#
# COMPACT_ATOMS: atom_id res chain seq x y z
N ASP A 1 14.88 -14.18 64.42
CA ASP A 1 14.55 -14.91 63.17
C ASP A 1 14.40 -14.06 61.93
N ARG A 2 15.02 -12.87 61.94
CA ARG A 2 15.03 -11.98 60.75
C ARG A 2 15.68 -12.62 59.53
N SER A 3 16.73 -13.44 59.72
CA SER A 3 17.45 -14.14 58.65
C SER A 3 16.58 -15.17 57.91
N VAL A 4 15.73 -15.88 58.65
CA VAL A 4 14.83 -16.88 58.06
C VAL A 4 13.74 -16.23 57.24
N SER A 5 13.16 -15.12 57.73
CA SER A 5 12.16 -14.37 56.97
C SER A 5 12.74 -13.78 55.70
N PHE A 6 13.97 -13.27 55.74
CA PHE A 6 14.65 -12.75 54.57
C PHE A 6 14.92 -13.83 53.52
N CYS A 7 15.36 -15.03 53.92
CA CYS A 7 15.55 -16.18 53.03
C CYS A 7 14.24 -16.59 52.33
N ILE A 8 13.14 -16.66 53.08
CA ILE A 8 11.84 -17.03 52.52
C ILE A 8 11.36 -15.98 51.49
N ILE A 9 11.46 -14.69 51.84
CA ILE A 9 11.05 -13.61 50.93
C ILE A 9 11.90 -13.60 49.66
N SER A 10 13.23 -13.73 49.79
CA SER A 10 14.14 -13.77 48.65
C SER A 10 13.87 -14.99 47.75
N SER A 11 13.61 -16.17 48.34
CA SER A 11 13.23 -17.35 47.57
C SER A 11 11.90 -17.17 46.82
N LEU A 12 10.92 -16.55 47.45
CA LEU A 12 9.62 -16.29 46.84
C LEU A 12 9.75 -15.32 45.67
N ILE A 13 10.52 -14.23 45.85
CA ILE A 13 10.80 -13.24 44.79
C ILE A 13 11.54 -13.91 43.63
N ALA A 14 12.53 -14.76 43.89
CA ALA A 14 13.29 -15.45 42.85
C ALA A 14 12.44 -16.37 41.97
N VAL A 15 11.32 -16.87 42.47
CA VAL A 15 10.39 -17.70 41.70
C VAL A 15 9.30 -16.85 41.01
N ILE A 16 8.72 -15.88 41.74
CA ILE A 16 7.58 -15.12 41.26
C ILE A 16 7.99 -14.06 40.22
N ALA A 17 9.15 -13.41 40.43
CA ALA A 17 9.58 -12.31 39.53
C ALA A 17 9.77 -12.80 38.10
N PRO A 18 10.48 -13.89 37.76
CA PRO A 18 10.59 -14.34 36.37
C PRO A 18 9.27 -14.83 35.78
N LEU A 19 8.38 -15.42 36.58
CA LEU A 19 7.04 -15.78 36.11
C LEU A 19 6.21 -14.57 35.74
N LEU A 20 6.17 -13.55 36.58
CA LEU A 20 5.46 -12.29 36.27
C LEU A 20 6.04 -11.60 35.05
N LEU A 21 7.36 -11.63 34.89
CA LEU A 21 8.03 -11.03 33.74
C LEU A 21 7.68 -11.78 32.46
N MET A 22 7.68 -13.11 32.49
CA MET A 22 7.26 -13.93 31.33
C MET A 22 5.79 -13.71 30.98
N PHE A 23 4.89 -13.68 31.96
CA PHE A 23 3.47 -13.44 31.73
C PHE A 23 3.23 -12.00 31.22
N GLY A 24 3.89 -11.01 31.81
CA GLY A 24 3.79 -9.61 31.39
C GLY A 24 4.29 -9.39 29.95
N LEU A 25 5.44 -9.99 29.62
CA LEU A 25 6.00 -9.92 28.28
C LEU A 25 5.08 -10.60 27.25
N ARG A 26 4.62 -11.82 27.56
CA ARG A 26 3.71 -12.57 26.69
C ARG A 26 2.41 -11.81 26.47
N TYR A 27 1.79 -11.29 27.52
CA TYR A 27 0.55 -10.51 27.41
C TYR A 27 0.75 -9.21 26.66
N GLY A 28 1.84 -8.49 26.94
CA GLY A 28 2.18 -7.24 26.25
C GLY A 28 2.39 -7.43 24.75
N VAL A 29 3.21 -8.41 24.36
CA VAL A 29 3.48 -8.71 22.95
C VAL A 29 2.22 -9.15 22.21
N VAL A 30 1.44 -10.07 22.79
CA VAL A 30 0.21 -10.55 22.15
C VAL A 30 -0.82 -9.43 22.03
N SER A 31 -1.01 -8.62 23.07
CA SER A 31 -1.93 -7.49 23.04
C SER A 31 -1.52 -6.44 22.00
N GLN A 32 -0.23 -6.14 21.91
CA GLN A 32 0.28 -5.20 20.92
C GLN A 32 0.11 -5.73 19.50
N LEU A 33 0.43 -7.01 19.26
CA LEU A 33 0.22 -7.65 17.96
C LEU A 33 -1.26 -7.63 17.54
N GLN A 34 -2.17 -7.92 18.46
CA GLN A 34 -3.61 -7.86 18.20
C GLN A 34 -4.08 -6.43 17.86
N GLN A 35 -3.56 -5.42 18.58
CA GLN A 35 -3.88 -4.04 18.29
C GLN A 35 -3.33 -3.58 16.94
N ASP A 36 -2.10 -3.97 16.61
CA ASP A 36 -1.47 -3.64 15.33
C ASP A 36 -2.23 -4.30 14.17
N LEU A 37 -2.61 -5.57 14.33
CA LEU A 37 -3.43 -6.28 13.33
C LEU A 37 -4.83 -5.66 13.17
N ALA A 38 -5.47 -5.26 14.25
CA ALA A 38 -6.79 -4.64 14.21
C ALA A 38 -6.78 -3.21 13.64
N ARG A 39 -5.64 -2.52 13.70
CA ARG A 39 -5.46 -1.16 13.18
C ARG A 39 -4.91 -1.11 11.77
N ASP A 40 -4.35 -2.21 11.26
CA ASP A 40 -3.81 -2.24 9.90
C ASP A 40 -4.98 -2.17 8.90
N PRO A 41 -5.08 -1.11 8.08
CA PRO A 41 -6.16 -0.94 7.11
C PRO A 41 -6.28 -2.11 6.13
N ARG A 42 -5.19 -2.82 5.85
CA ARG A 42 -5.19 -3.97 4.95
C ARG A 42 -5.98 -5.17 5.49
N ASN A 43 -6.06 -5.31 6.80
CA ASN A 43 -6.86 -6.37 7.43
C ASN A 43 -8.35 -6.04 7.46
N LEU A 44 -8.70 -4.79 7.24
CA LEU A 44 -10.08 -4.30 7.13
C LEU A 44 -10.56 -4.24 5.67
N GLU A 45 -9.67 -4.54 4.72
CA GLU A 45 -10.00 -4.54 3.30
C GLU A 45 -10.92 -5.72 2.95
N ILE A 46 -12.08 -5.40 2.40
CA ILE A 46 -13.01 -6.39 1.85
C ILE A 46 -12.85 -6.40 0.33
N ARG A 47 -12.37 -7.51 -0.20
CA ARG A 47 -12.29 -7.74 -1.65
C ARG A 47 -13.44 -8.61 -2.12
N MET A 48 -14.04 -8.22 -3.22
CA MET A 48 -15.08 -9.04 -3.85
C MET A 48 -14.46 -10.31 -4.45
N VAL A 49 -15.01 -11.45 -4.10
CA VAL A 49 -14.55 -12.76 -4.59
C VAL A 49 -15.01 -13.04 -6.02
N SER A 50 -16.10 -12.43 -6.44
CA SER A 50 -16.67 -12.59 -7.79
C SER A 50 -16.22 -11.47 -8.72
N SER A 51 -15.87 -11.83 -9.96
CA SER A 51 -15.58 -10.88 -11.04
C SER A 51 -16.87 -10.25 -11.60
N GLY A 52 -17.58 -9.50 -10.77
CA GLY A 52 -18.75 -8.73 -11.22
C GLY A 52 -18.32 -7.42 -11.87
N HIS A 53 -19.11 -6.93 -12.84
CA HIS A 53 -18.96 -5.58 -13.34
C HIS A 53 -19.80 -4.66 -12.45
N TYR A 54 -19.13 -3.78 -11.73
CA TYR A 54 -19.78 -2.81 -10.86
C TYR A 54 -19.68 -1.43 -11.52
N SER A 55 -20.80 -0.72 -11.60
CA SER A 55 -20.80 0.63 -12.16
C SER A 55 -20.20 1.66 -11.20
N ALA A 56 -19.78 2.80 -11.73
CA ALA A 56 -19.25 3.90 -10.91
C ALA A 56 -20.30 4.42 -9.90
N GLU A 57 -21.59 4.41 -10.30
CA GLU A 57 -22.70 4.81 -9.43
C GLU A 57 -22.88 3.84 -8.26
N TRP A 58 -22.68 2.54 -8.50
CA TRP A 58 -22.75 1.53 -7.43
C TRP A 58 -21.63 1.73 -6.41
N ILE A 59 -20.39 2.02 -6.88
CA ILE A 59 -19.25 2.29 -6.01
C ILE A 59 -19.51 3.58 -5.21
N ALA A 60 -20.02 4.64 -5.86
CA ALA A 60 -20.35 5.89 -5.20
C ALA A 60 -21.46 5.70 -4.13
N ALA A 61 -22.47 4.89 -4.42
CA ALA A 61 -23.51 4.55 -3.44
C ALA A 61 -22.95 3.74 -2.26
N LEU A 62 -21.96 2.88 -2.50
CA LEU A 62 -21.26 2.14 -1.45
C LEU A 62 -20.48 3.07 -0.53
N GLN A 63 -19.78 4.06 -1.08
CA GLN A 63 -19.02 5.07 -0.31
C GLN A 63 -19.91 5.93 0.60
N GLN A 64 -21.18 6.08 0.29
CA GLN A 64 -22.13 6.86 1.12
C GLN A 64 -22.65 6.10 2.34
N LYS A 65 -22.37 4.82 2.47
CA LYS A 65 -22.78 4.03 3.63
C LYS A 65 -21.91 4.36 4.84
N SER A 66 -22.51 4.54 5.99
CA SER A 66 -21.83 4.88 7.25
C SER A 66 -20.82 3.82 7.70
N GLU A 67 -21.05 2.57 7.31
CA GLU A 67 -20.19 1.43 7.67
C GLU A 67 -18.96 1.29 6.75
N VAL A 68 -18.94 2.03 5.63
CA VAL A 68 -17.87 1.99 4.63
C VAL A 68 -16.99 3.21 4.78
N GLY A 69 -15.78 3.04 5.30
CA GLY A 69 -14.81 4.12 5.43
C GLY A 69 -14.20 4.57 4.10
N PHE A 70 -14.03 3.62 3.17
CA PHE A 70 -13.45 3.87 1.86
C PHE A 70 -13.85 2.77 0.87
N ALA A 71 -14.12 3.12 -0.37
CA ALA A 71 -14.33 2.17 -1.45
C ALA A 71 -13.75 2.70 -2.74
N ILE A 72 -13.07 1.84 -3.51
CA ILE A 72 -12.53 2.19 -4.82
C ILE A 72 -12.68 1.01 -5.78
N GLY A 73 -12.98 1.32 -7.03
CA GLY A 73 -13.03 0.31 -8.07
C GLY A 73 -11.63 -0.18 -8.43
N GLN A 74 -11.43 -1.49 -8.38
CA GLN A 74 -10.24 -2.12 -8.94
C GLN A 74 -10.60 -2.76 -10.28
N THR A 75 -9.66 -2.72 -11.18
CA THR A 75 -9.80 -3.41 -12.44
C THR A 75 -9.45 -4.89 -12.29
N ARG A 76 -9.81 -5.65 -13.26
CA ARG A 76 -9.90 -7.12 -13.44
C ARG A 76 -9.08 -8.05 -12.60
N SER A 77 -8.02 -7.75 -11.98
CA SER A 77 -7.26 -8.74 -11.23
C SER A 77 -6.04 -8.16 -10.57
N LEU A 78 -5.52 -8.95 -9.68
CA LEU A 78 -4.12 -9.01 -9.34
C LEU A 78 -3.30 -7.85 -9.94
N ASN A 79 -3.18 -6.80 -9.19
CA ASN A 79 -2.18 -5.75 -9.26
C ASN A 79 -1.65 -5.41 -10.67
N THR A 80 -2.23 -4.39 -11.28
CA THR A 80 -1.63 -3.78 -12.46
C THR A 80 -0.19 -3.41 -12.15
N GLN A 81 0.72 -3.81 -13.02
CA GLN A 81 2.14 -3.56 -12.85
C GLN A 81 2.64 -2.65 -13.98
N ALA A 82 3.58 -1.79 -13.65
CA ALA A 82 4.27 -0.93 -14.60
C ALA A 82 5.75 -0.78 -14.21
N ASP A 83 6.58 -0.44 -15.19
CA ASP A 83 7.97 -0.13 -14.92
C ASP A 83 8.09 1.35 -14.54
N LEU A 84 8.91 1.61 -13.54
CA LEU A 84 9.19 2.96 -13.09
C LEU A 84 10.65 3.29 -13.34
N LEU A 85 10.90 4.42 -13.96
CA LEU A 85 12.25 4.86 -14.33
C LEU A 85 12.48 6.31 -13.89
N LYS A 86 13.58 6.54 -13.19
CA LYS A 86 14.14 7.89 -13.04
C LYS A 86 15.20 8.14 -14.12
N ASP A 87 16.13 7.20 -14.24
CA ASP A 87 17.23 7.19 -15.20
C ASP A 87 17.65 5.75 -15.53
N MET A 88 18.74 5.58 -16.28
CA MET A 88 19.24 4.26 -16.69
C MET A 88 19.73 3.38 -15.54
N SER A 89 20.08 3.98 -14.40
CA SER A 89 20.62 3.29 -13.22
C SER A 89 19.57 3.07 -12.14
N HIS A 90 18.50 3.88 -12.14
CA HIS A 90 17.44 3.87 -11.15
C HIS A 90 16.11 3.54 -11.81
N PHE A 91 15.80 2.25 -11.83
CA PHE A 91 14.56 1.73 -12.39
C PHE A 91 14.00 0.59 -11.55
N ILE A 92 12.72 0.35 -11.66
CA ILE A 92 12.00 -0.75 -11.03
C ILE A 92 11.14 -1.40 -12.10
N GLU A 93 11.34 -2.68 -12.31
CA GLU A 93 10.47 -3.49 -13.16
C GLU A 93 9.28 -4.00 -12.36
N ASN A 94 8.11 -4.00 -12.98
CA ASN A 94 6.88 -4.55 -12.41
C ASN A 94 6.50 -3.96 -11.04
N ALA A 95 6.64 -2.65 -10.86
CA ALA A 95 6.11 -1.97 -9.69
C ALA A 95 4.57 -2.09 -9.67
N GLU A 96 4.02 -2.28 -8.50
CA GLU A 96 2.58 -2.41 -8.30
C GLU A 96 1.90 -1.04 -8.47
N VAL A 97 0.87 -0.96 -9.32
CA VAL A 97 0.06 0.24 -9.52
C VAL A 97 -1.24 0.09 -8.75
N ILE A 98 -1.43 0.92 -7.75
CA ILE A 98 -2.57 0.86 -6.82
C ILE A 98 -3.43 2.10 -7.03
N PRO A 99 -4.72 1.92 -7.38
CA PRO A 99 -5.62 3.05 -7.45
C PRO A 99 -5.90 3.60 -6.05
N THR A 100 -5.96 4.91 -5.94
CA THR A 100 -6.31 5.59 -4.69
C THR A 100 -7.23 6.77 -4.94
N ALA A 101 -7.89 7.22 -3.88
CA ALA A 101 -8.75 8.39 -3.87
C ALA A 101 -8.71 9.06 -2.48
N LEU A 102 -9.38 10.18 -2.37
CA LEU A 102 -9.52 10.90 -1.11
C LEU A 102 -10.11 9.99 -0.02
N GLY A 103 -9.48 9.98 1.16
CA GLY A 103 -9.93 9.18 2.30
C GLY A 103 -9.39 7.75 2.32
N ASP A 104 -8.43 7.40 1.46
CA ASP A 104 -7.78 6.09 1.48
C ASP A 104 -7.07 5.87 2.83
N PRO A 105 -7.46 4.85 3.60
CA PRO A 105 -6.87 4.57 4.91
C PRO A 105 -5.37 4.22 4.85
N LEU A 106 -4.89 3.70 3.71
CA LEU A 106 -3.46 3.38 3.50
C LEU A 106 -2.60 4.64 3.41
N LEU A 107 -3.16 5.71 2.86
CA LEU A 107 -2.45 6.97 2.66
C LEU A 107 -2.57 7.93 3.85
N GLY A 108 -3.55 7.71 4.74
CA GLY A 108 -3.81 8.59 5.87
C GLY A 108 -4.14 10.01 5.45
N ALA A 109 -3.26 10.97 5.77
CA ALA A 109 -3.44 12.37 5.39
C ALA A 109 -2.88 12.74 4.01
N LEU A 110 -2.18 11.81 3.34
CA LEU A 110 -1.60 12.05 2.02
C LEU A 110 -2.70 12.05 0.95
N GLN A 111 -2.59 12.97 0.01
CA GLN A 111 -3.56 13.13 -1.07
C GLN A 111 -2.81 13.40 -2.38
N LEU A 112 -3.40 13.01 -3.50
CA LEU A 112 -2.92 13.35 -4.83
C LEU A 112 -3.43 14.74 -5.22
N GLY A 113 -2.52 15.64 -5.61
CA GLY A 113 -2.86 17.00 -6.01
C GLY A 113 -3.29 17.13 -7.49
N GLY A 114 -3.03 16.10 -8.30
CA GLY A 114 -3.35 16.15 -9.74
C GLY A 114 -3.26 14.79 -10.43
N GLU A 115 -3.63 14.75 -11.72
CA GLU A 115 -3.63 13.53 -12.53
C GLU A 115 -2.24 12.98 -12.83
N ASP A 116 -1.23 13.84 -12.86
CA ASP A 116 0.18 13.48 -13.09
C ASP A 116 0.96 13.33 -11.78
N GLU A 117 0.28 13.42 -10.65
CA GLU A 117 0.91 13.27 -9.35
C GLU A 117 0.69 11.87 -8.80
N VAL A 118 1.74 11.32 -8.19
CA VAL A 118 1.72 9.97 -7.62
C VAL A 118 2.32 9.96 -6.22
N ILE A 119 1.87 9.01 -5.42
CA ILE A 119 2.49 8.72 -4.12
C ILE A 119 3.27 7.42 -4.28
N LEU A 120 4.53 7.43 -3.90
CA LEU A 120 5.38 6.24 -3.94
C LEU A 120 5.43 5.54 -2.59
N SER A 121 5.54 4.22 -2.60
CA SER A 121 5.98 3.50 -1.41
C SER A 121 7.42 3.89 -1.08
N SER A 122 7.80 3.84 0.19
CA SER A 122 9.18 4.12 0.64
C SER A 122 10.21 3.22 -0.06
N GLU A 123 9.85 1.97 -0.34
CA GLU A 123 10.71 1.04 -1.06
C GLU A 123 10.90 1.45 -2.53
N ALA A 124 9.85 1.91 -3.21
CA ALA A 124 9.96 2.43 -4.56
C ALA A 124 10.81 3.71 -4.60
N ALA A 125 10.55 4.65 -3.70
CA ALA A 125 11.32 5.89 -3.62
C ALA A 125 12.81 5.63 -3.34
N ARG A 126 13.13 4.69 -2.46
CA ARG A 126 14.49 4.31 -2.14
C ARG A 126 15.22 3.69 -3.35
N ARG A 127 14.57 2.77 -4.08
CA ARG A 127 15.17 2.11 -5.27
C ARG A 127 15.37 3.09 -6.42
N LEU A 128 14.44 4.01 -6.62
CA LEU A 128 14.54 5.04 -7.64
C LEU A 128 15.44 6.20 -7.22
N ALA A 129 15.87 6.27 -5.97
CA ALA A 129 16.60 7.39 -5.40
C ALA A 129 15.91 8.74 -5.67
N VAL A 130 14.58 8.80 -5.44
CA VAL A 130 13.75 9.99 -5.66
C VAL A 130 13.25 10.56 -4.34
N ARG A 131 12.92 11.85 -4.38
CA ARG A 131 12.28 12.61 -3.31
C ARG A 131 10.95 13.20 -3.79
N GLU A 132 10.19 13.74 -2.87
CA GLU A 132 9.01 14.54 -3.19
C GLU A 132 9.38 15.69 -4.11
N GLY A 133 8.59 15.92 -5.14
CA GLY A 133 8.82 16.91 -6.22
C GLY A 133 9.64 16.39 -7.39
N ASP A 134 10.32 15.24 -7.28
CA ASP A 134 11.04 14.65 -8.41
C ASP A 134 10.08 14.10 -9.47
N THR A 135 10.56 13.98 -10.69
CA THR A 135 9.82 13.36 -11.79
C THR A 135 10.31 11.96 -12.07
N ILE A 136 9.38 11.07 -12.37
CA ILE A 136 9.64 9.71 -12.81
C ILE A 136 8.89 9.42 -14.11
N ARG A 137 9.35 8.44 -14.87
CA ARG A 137 8.64 7.91 -16.02
C ARG A 137 8.00 6.59 -15.66
N LEU A 138 6.71 6.48 -15.89
CA LEU A 138 5.97 5.24 -15.85
C LEU A 138 5.95 4.67 -17.25
N ARG A 139 6.26 3.38 -17.37
CA ARG A 139 6.25 2.65 -18.64
C ARG A 139 5.41 1.40 -18.51
N VAL A 140 4.53 1.18 -19.46
CA VAL A 140 3.71 -0.02 -19.57
C VAL A 140 3.91 -0.66 -20.94
N MET A 141 4.00 -1.98 -20.97
CA MET A 141 4.14 -2.73 -22.21
C MET A 141 2.82 -3.41 -22.55
N ARG A 142 2.49 -3.41 -23.86
CA ARG A 142 1.48 -4.28 -24.44
C ARG A 142 2.05 -5.09 -25.59
N GLN A 143 1.46 -6.24 -25.82
CA GLN A 143 1.77 -7.05 -26.97
C GLN A 143 0.54 -7.08 -27.89
N LEU A 144 0.68 -6.54 -29.07
CA LEU A 144 -0.31 -6.61 -30.15
C LEU A 144 0.24 -7.54 -31.25
N ASP A 145 -0.38 -8.70 -31.39
CA ASP A 145 0.09 -9.77 -32.27
C ASP A 145 1.57 -10.10 -32.02
N THR A 146 2.44 -9.70 -32.95
CA THR A 146 3.90 -9.94 -32.88
C THR A 146 4.70 -8.71 -32.47
N ARG A 147 4.05 -7.56 -32.28
CA ARG A 147 4.72 -6.30 -31.94
C ARG A 147 4.57 -5.97 -30.45
N ARG A 148 5.68 -5.53 -29.86
CA ARG A 148 5.68 -4.94 -28.52
C ARG A 148 5.59 -3.43 -28.66
N GLU A 149 4.62 -2.86 -27.98
CA GLU A 149 4.43 -1.42 -27.90
C GLU A 149 4.56 -0.95 -26.47
N TRP A 150 5.12 0.22 -26.29
CA TRP A 150 5.33 0.84 -24.99
C TRP A 150 4.50 2.11 -24.89
N GLY A 151 3.78 2.23 -23.77
CA GLY A 151 3.18 3.47 -23.37
C GLY A 151 4.02 4.08 -22.24
N GLU A 152 4.27 5.39 -22.32
CA GLU A 152 5.04 6.10 -21.29
C GLU A 152 4.27 7.34 -20.81
N ARG A 153 4.41 7.63 -19.52
CA ARG A 153 3.91 8.87 -18.93
C ARG A 153 4.90 9.40 -17.90
N THR A 154 5.13 10.70 -17.94
CA THR A 154 5.92 11.40 -16.92
C THR A 154 5.01 11.75 -15.76
N LEU A 155 5.43 11.40 -14.54
CA LEU A 155 4.67 11.61 -13.31
C LEU A 155 5.54 12.34 -12.29
N THR A 156 4.92 13.14 -11.45
CA THR A 156 5.58 13.86 -10.36
C THR A 156 5.32 13.13 -9.03
N VAL A 157 6.35 12.95 -8.24
CA VAL A 157 6.25 12.36 -6.91
C VAL A 157 5.70 13.40 -5.95
N GLY A 158 4.42 13.33 -5.60
CA GLY A 158 3.78 14.26 -4.68
C GLY A 158 4.11 13.96 -3.23
N ALA A 159 4.18 12.67 -2.88
CA ALA A 159 4.51 12.25 -1.53
C ALA A 159 5.14 10.85 -1.51
N ILE A 160 5.75 10.51 -0.38
CA ILE A 160 6.32 9.18 -0.15
C ILE A 160 5.65 8.58 1.08
N LEU A 161 5.05 7.40 0.91
CA LEU A 161 4.38 6.68 2.00
C LEU A 161 5.40 6.13 3.00
N VAL A 162 5.13 6.33 4.28
CA VAL A 162 5.98 5.82 5.37
C VAL A 162 5.99 4.29 5.37
N PRO A 163 7.15 3.63 5.66
CA PRO A 163 7.32 2.18 5.47
C PRO A 163 6.43 1.29 6.33
N THR A 164 5.72 1.83 7.29
CA THR A 164 4.95 1.07 8.30
C THR A 164 3.88 0.17 7.68
N TYR A 165 3.30 0.57 6.55
CA TYR A 165 2.15 -0.13 5.97
C TYR A 165 2.42 -0.82 4.64
N PHE A 166 3.54 -0.50 3.96
CA PHE A 166 3.78 -1.03 2.62
C PHE A 166 5.28 -1.24 2.33
N ASN A 167 5.70 -2.50 2.20
CA ASN A 167 7.11 -2.89 2.04
C ASN A 167 7.49 -3.31 0.61
N ARG A 168 6.57 -3.19 -0.35
CA ARG A 168 6.82 -3.54 -1.75
C ARG A 168 6.95 -2.30 -2.60
N PRO A 169 7.68 -2.37 -3.74
CA PRO A 169 7.69 -1.27 -4.69
C PRO A 169 6.31 -1.06 -5.28
N ALA A 170 5.71 0.08 -5.00
CA ALA A 170 4.39 0.44 -5.48
C ALA A 170 4.26 1.93 -5.71
N LEU A 171 3.33 2.29 -6.58
CA LEU A 171 2.88 3.65 -6.76
C LEU A 171 1.36 3.72 -6.62
N PHE A 172 0.91 4.75 -5.94
CA PHE A 172 -0.51 5.05 -5.73
C PHE A 172 -0.90 6.14 -6.72
N VAL A 173 -1.94 5.88 -7.49
CA VAL A 173 -2.36 6.71 -8.61
C VAL A 173 -3.85 6.98 -8.57
N GLN A 174 -4.31 8.02 -9.26
CA GLN A 174 -5.73 8.19 -9.50
C GLN A 174 -6.30 7.02 -10.32
N GLN A 175 -7.56 6.69 -10.06
CA GLN A 175 -8.25 5.61 -10.76
C GLN A 175 -8.27 5.81 -12.29
N SER A 176 -8.33 7.06 -12.76
CA SER A 176 -8.27 7.40 -14.19
C SER A 176 -7.00 6.90 -14.88
N LEU A 177 -5.85 7.05 -14.22
CA LEU A 177 -4.58 6.56 -14.74
C LEU A 177 -4.54 5.04 -14.79
N LEU A 178 -5.01 4.35 -13.74
CA LEU A 178 -5.10 2.90 -13.74
C LEU A 178 -5.95 2.38 -14.91
N LEU A 179 -7.14 2.97 -15.11
CA LEU A 179 -8.04 2.61 -16.22
C LEU A 179 -7.38 2.85 -17.58
N ALA A 180 -6.61 3.94 -17.71
CA ALA A 180 -5.87 4.24 -18.94
C ALA A 180 -4.78 3.19 -19.22
N LEU A 181 -4.02 2.77 -18.20
CA LEU A 181 -3.00 1.74 -18.33
C LEU A 181 -3.60 0.40 -18.76
N GLU A 182 -4.75 0.04 -18.20
CA GLU A 182 -5.43 -1.21 -18.55
C GLU A 182 -6.04 -1.15 -19.96
N SER A 183 -6.69 -0.05 -20.29
CA SER A 183 -7.21 0.16 -21.66
C SER A 183 -6.09 0.09 -22.69
N PHE A 184 -4.91 0.65 -22.38
CA PHE A 184 -3.74 0.51 -23.24
C PHE A 184 -3.32 -0.96 -23.40
N ARG A 185 -3.29 -1.73 -22.33
CA ARG A 185 -2.97 -3.17 -22.37
C ARG A 185 -4.00 -3.98 -23.16
N ASP A 186 -5.27 -3.60 -23.08
CA ASP A 186 -6.38 -4.20 -23.84
C ASP A 186 -6.35 -3.85 -25.35
N GLY A 187 -5.39 -3.04 -25.78
CA GLY A 187 -5.19 -2.73 -27.20
C GLY A 187 -5.73 -1.36 -27.63
N TYR A 188 -6.37 -0.63 -26.74
CA TYR A 188 -6.89 0.69 -27.09
C TYR A 188 -5.75 1.72 -27.20
N ARG A 189 -5.94 2.69 -28.10
CA ARG A 189 -5.02 3.82 -28.24
C ARG A 189 -5.35 4.86 -27.15
N ILE A 190 -4.40 5.11 -26.27
CA ILE A 190 -4.57 6.04 -25.16
C ILE A 190 -3.65 7.24 -25.37
N PRO A 191 -4.17 8.43 -25.71
CA PRO A 191 -3.34 9.60 -26.06
C PRO A 191 -2.39 10.03 -24.93
N MET A 192 -2.76 9.81 -23.67
CA MET A 192 -1.93 10.18 -22.51
C MET A 192 -0.72 9.26 -22.28
N LEU A 193 -0.61 8.16 -23.00
CA LEU A 193 0.51 7.21 -22.91
C LEU A 193 1.42 7.23 -24.15
N GLY A 194 1.24 8.17 -25.06
CA GLY A 194 2.05 8.35 -26.25
C GLY A 194 1.45 7.73 -27.50
#